data_0ba8a82c8adb3920cf1b7fcd3b0b866d
#
_entry.id   0ba8a82c8adb3920cf1b7fcd3b0b866d
#
_cell.length_a   1.000
_cell.length_b   1.000
_cell.length_c   1.000
_cell.angle_alpha   90.00
_cell.angle_beta   90.00
_cell.angle_gamma   90.00
#
_symmetry.space_group_name_H-M   'P 1'
#
loop_
_entity.id
_entity.type
_entity.pdbx_description
1 polymer ?
#
loop_
_entity_poly.entity_id
_entity_poly.type
_entity_poly.pdbx_seq_one_letter_code
_entity_poly.pdbx_strand_id
1 'polypeptide(L)'
;MKLAEKIEEVVNILKEIDDNNHKISQIAVYIGGIIKRKINAERIPNISFKIPVKEDEASIYPHIVHPYTEKLIVINEINVSIHKWYFDEIIVEADIYSDDGKMTIKIIPPDDISYTIMYYNKEFFARLIEEIIDKLKEKIEIQNATLVFLKKLYETLLAEEIPDKI
;
A
#
# COMPACT_ATOMS: atom_id res chain seq x y z
N MET A 1 43.98 -3.69 -13.69
CA MET A 1 43.08 -4.88 -13.65
C MET A 1 43.00 -5.46 -15.05
N LYS A 2 43.28 -6.75 -15.19
CA LYS A 2 43.19 -7.46 -16.47
C LYS A 2 41.73 -7.66 -16.85
N LEU A 3 41.44 -7.80 -18.14
CA LEU A 3 40.08 -7.97 -18.65
C LEU A 3 39.37 -9.19 -18.01
N ALA A 4 40.12 -10.31 -17.85
CA ALA A 4 39.57 -11.52 -17.21
C ALA A 4 39.14 -11.27 -15.77
N GLU A 5 39.86 -10.47 -14.99
CA GLU A 5 39.50 -10.11 -13.62
C GLU A 5 38.24 -9.24 -13.57
N LYS A 6 38.10 -8.33 -14.55
CA LYS A 6 36.90 -7.49 -14.65
C LYS A 6 35.64 -8.33 -14.99
N ILE A 7 35.79 -9.32 -15.87
CA ILE A 7 34.71 -10.23 -16.23
C ILE A 7 34.30 -11.07 -15.00
N GLU A 8 35.28 -11.58 -14.25
CA GLU A 8 35.03 -12.32 -13.01
C GLU A 8 34.30 -11.47 -11.97
N GLU A 9 34.69 -10.21 -11.82
CA GLU A 9 33.99 -9.25 -10.96
C GLU A 9 32.53 -9.07 -11.38
N VAL A 10 32.25 -8.91 -12.67
CA VAL A 10 30.87 -8.83 -13.19
C VAL A 10 30.07 -10.08 -12.83
N VAL A 11 30.64 -11.25 -13.01
CA VAL A 11 29.96 -12.52 -12.67
C VAL A 11 29.66 -12.59 -11.18
N ASN A 12 30.58 -12.21 -10.33
CA ASN A 12 30.39 -12.21 -8.88
C ASN A 12 29.31 -11.23 -8.44
N ILE A 13 29.25 -10.04 -9.05
CA ILE A 13 28.20 -9.04 -8.81
C ILE A 13 26.82 -9.57 -9.24
N LEU A 14 26.75 -10.22 -10.40
CA LEU A 14 25.50 -10.82 -10.87
C LEU A 14 24.98 -11.92 -9.94
N LYS A 15 25.89 -12.73 -9.39
CA LYS A 15 25.50 -13.74 -8.38
C LYS A 15 24.96 -13.11 -7.11
N GLU A 16 25.56 -12.01 -6.65
CA GLU A 16 25.08 -11.28 -5.48
C GLU A 16 23.70 -10.66 -5.73
N ILE A 17 23.48 -10.10 -6.91
CA ILE A 17 22.16 -9.57 -7.31
C ILE A 17 21.11 -10.69 -7.29
N ASP A 18 21.43 -11.86 -7.84
CA ASP A 18 20.53 -13.01 -7.85
C ASP A 18 20.18 -13.48 -6.41
N ASP A 19 21.17 -13.60 -5.56
CA ASP A 19 20.98 -13.96 -4.15
C ASP A 19 20.11 -12.94 -3.40
N ASN A 20 20.34 -11.67 -3.64
CA ASN A 20 19.55 -10.59 -3.04
C ASN A 20 18.11 -10.60 -3.51
N ASN A 21 17.86 -10.82 -4.81
CA ASN A 21 16.51 -10.95 -5.34
C ASN A 21 15.76 -12.11 -4.69
N HIS A 22 16.43 -13.23 -4.47
CA HIS A 22 15.84 -14.38 -3.79
C HIS A 22 15.47 -14.05 -2.34
N LYS A 23 16.33 -13.37 -1.60
CA LYS A 23 16.05 -12.93 -0.23
C LYS A 23 14.90 -11.94 -0.16
N ILE A 24 14.82 -11.00 -1.10
CA ILE A 24 13.73 -10.04 -1.21
C ILE A 24 12.40 -10.77 -1.40
N SER A 25 12.34 -11.71 -2.34
CA SER A 25 11.14 -12.51 -2.59
C SER A 25 10.71 -13.31 -1.35
N GLN A 26 11.66 -13.89 -0.61
CA GLN A 26 11.37 -14.61 0.63
C GLN A 26 10.77 -13.68 1.70
N ILE A 27 11.33 -12.50 1.88
CA ILE A 27 10.82 -11.52 2.85
C ILE A 27 9.40 -11.08 2.48
N ALA A 28 9.12 -10.85 1.20
CA ALA A 28 7.79 -10.51 0.71
C ALA A 28 6.76 -11.59 1.07
N VAL A 29 7.11 -12.86 0.87
CA VAL A 29 6.27 -14.00 1.25
C VAL A 29 6.04 -14.06 2.77
N TYR A 30 7.08 -13.79 3.57
CA TYR A 30 6.95 -13.75 5.03
C TYR A 30 6.00 -12.64 5.49
N ILE A 31 6.10 -11.45 4.91
CA ILE A 31 5.20 -10.32 5.22
C ILE A 31 3.75 -10.73 4.94
N GLY A 32 3.48 -11.30 3.77
CA GLY A 32 2.15 -11.80 3.42
C GLY A 32 1.62 -12.84 4.41
N GLY A 33 2.48 -13.78 4.83
CA GLY A 33 2.13 -14.81 5.81
C GLY A 33 1.81 -14.25 7.20
N ILE A 34 2.56 -13.25 7.65
CA ILE A 34 2.30 -12.56 8.94
C ILE A 34 0.95 -11.87 8.90
N ILE A 35 0.65 -11.15 7.84
CA ILE A 35 -0.62 -10.46 7.68
C ILE A 35 -1.78 -11.45 7.66
N LYS A 36 -1.67 -12.53 6.89
CA LYS A 36 -2.69 -13.58 6.81
C LYS A 36 -3.02 -14.18 8.18
N ARG A 37 -2.02 -14.39 9.05
CA ARG A 37 -2.22 -14.94 10.39
C ARG A 37 -2.89 -13.96 11.35
N LYS A 38 -2.68 -12.65 11.18
CA LYS A 38 -3.17 -11.62 12.08
C LYS A 38 -4.57 -11.13 11.76
N ILE A 39 -5.01 -11.33 10.53
CA ILE A 39 -6.24 -10.73 10.02
C ILE A 39 -7.18 -11.81 9.49
N ASN A 40 -8.43 -11.76 9.92
CA ASN A 40 -9.48 -12.53 9.26
C ASN A 40 -9.91 -11.78 7.99
N ALA A 41 -9.31 -12.15 6.86
CA ALA A 41 -9.50 -11.49 5.57
C ALA A 41 -10.96 -11.54 5.08
N GLU A 42 -11.75 -12.52 5.49
CA GLU A 42 -13.16 -12.65 5.09
C GLU A 42 -14.00 -11.47 5.54
N ARG A 43 -13.61 -10.82 6.65
CA ARG A 43 -14.33 -9.69 7.24
C ARG A 43 -13.86 -8.33 6.76
N ILE A 44 -12.79 -8.28 5.98
CA ILE A 44 -12.26 -7.02 5.48
C ILE A 44 -12.96 -6.67 4.18
N PRO A 45 -13.69 -5.55 4.12
CA PRO A 45 -14.29 -5.09 2.87
C PRO A 45 -13.20 -4.54 1.94
N ASN A 46 -13.53 -4.49 0.65
CA ASN A 46 -12.70 -3.75 -0.29
C ASN A 46 -12.76 -2.26 0.05
N ILE A 47 -11.58 -1.66 0.19
CA ILE A 47 -11.43 -0.24 0.53
C ILE A 47 -10.62 0.40 -0.59
N SER A 48 -11.10 1.53 -1.08
CA SER A 48 -10.33 2.33 -2.04
C SER A 48 -10.48 3.81 -1.72
N PHE A 49 -9.39 4.57 -1.93
CA PHE A 49 -9.37 6.00 -1.70
C PHE A 49 -8.28 6.67 -2.51
N LYS A 50 -8.45 7.98 -2.72
CA LYS A 50 -7.45 8.82 -3.37
C LYS A 50 -6.52 9.43 -2.35
N ILE A 51 -5.24 9.51 -2.71
CA ILE A 51 -4.24 10.26 -1.95
C ILE A 51 -4.02 11.59 -2.67
N PRO A 52 -4.20 12.73 -1.99
CA PRO A 52 -3.94 14.04 -2.59
C PRO A 52 -2.47 14.21 -2.96
N VAL A 53 -2.22 14.65 -4.19
CA VAL A 53 -0.90 15.03 -4.67
C VAL A 53 -0.92 16.54 -4.86
N LYS A 54 -0.21 17.27 -4.00
CA LYS A 54 -0.16 18.74 -4.03
C LYS A 54 1.29 19.22 -4.10
N GLU A 55 1.53 20.22 -4.93
CA GLU A 55 2.86 20.82 -5.04
C GLU A 55 3.26 21.66 -3.82
N ASP A 56 2.31 22.34 -3.19
CA ASP A 56 2.57 23.40 -2.21
C ASP A 56 2.50 22.95 -0.74
N GLU A 57 1.82 21.86 -0.42
CA GLU A 57 1.66 21.34 0.94
C GLU A 57 1.93 19.83 0.94
N ALA A 58 3.10 19.46 0.48
CA ALA A 58 3.36 18.08 0.16
C ALA A 58 3.36 17.16 1.36
N SER A 59 2.24 16.53 1.60
CA SER A 59 2.26 15.23 2.26
C SER A 59 3.01 14.23 1.38
N ILE A 60 2.83 14.27 0.06
CA ILE A 60 3.54 13.41 -0.90
C ILE A 60 4.22 14.26 -1.98
N TYR A 61 5.49 13.96 -2.22
CA TYR A 61 6.23 14.56 -3.31
C TYR A 61 5.64 14.11 -4.65
N PRO A 62 5.37 15.03 -5.60
CA PRO A 62 4.68 14.69 -6.85
C PRO A 62 5.58 14.03 -7.89
N HIS A 63 6.74 13.52 -7.50
CA HIS A 63 7.72 12.97 -8.43
C HIS A 63 8.26 11.64 -7.93
N ILE A 64 8.40 10.70 -8.86
CA ILE A 64 9.16 9.46 -8.66
C ILE A 64 10.14 9.26 -9.78
N VAL A 65 11.21 8.52 -9.52
CA VAL A 65 12.22 8.16 -10.51
C VAL A 65 11.95 6.73 -10.98
N HIS A 66 11.82 6.54 -12.27
CA HIS A 66 11.72 5.21 -12.85
C HIS A 66 13.07 4.49 -12.76
N PRO A 67 13.17 3.31 -12.10
CA PRO A 67 14.44 2.70 -11.78
C PRO A 67 15.27 2.23 -12.99
N TYR A 68 14.61 1.93 -14.10
CA TYR A 68 15.29 1.42 -15.30
C TYR A 68 15.63 2.50 -16.31
N THR A 69 14.76 3.50 -16.44
CA THR A 69 14.93 4.58 -17.43
C THR A 69 15.55 5.83 -16.82
N GLU A 70 15.66 5.88 -15.48
CA GLU A 70 16.07 7.06 -14.71
C GLU A 70 15.21 8.30 -15.01
N LYS A 71 14.08 8.12 -15.68
CA LYS A 71 13.15 9.19 -16.02
C LYS A 71 12.40 9.65 -14.77
N LEU A 72 12.29 10.96 -14.62
CA LEU A 72 11.44 11.57 -13.60
C LEU A 72 9.97 11.50 -14.06
N ILE A 73 9.13 10.89 -13.23
CA ILE A 73 7.69 10.76 -13.48
C ILE A 73 6.96 11.74 -12.58
N VAL A 74 6.17 12.62 -13.17
CA VAL A 74 5.30 13.56 -12.45
C VAL A 74 3.97 12.88 -12.18
N ILE A 75 3.60 12.78 -10.92
CA ILE A 75 2.39 12.09 -10.47
C ILE A 75 1.22 13.08 -10.49
N ASN A 76 0.15 12.71 -11.16
CA ASN A 76 -1.10 13.49 -11.20
C ASN A 76 -2.13 13.01 -10.17
N GLU A 77 -2.19 11.72 -9.94
CA GLU A 77 -3.17 11.09 -9.06
C GLU A 77 -2.63 9.79 -8.50
N ILE A 78 -2.99 9.48 -7.26
CA ILE A 78 -2.70 8.20 -6.61
C ILE A 78 -4.01 7.64 -6.07
N ASN A 79 -4.35 6.42 -6.49
CA ASN A 79 -5.46 5.65 -5.95
C ASN A 79 -4.93 4.44 -5.22
N VAL A 80 -5.32 4.30 -3.96
CA VAL A 80 -4.97 3.14 -3.15
C VAL A 80 -6.17 2.21 -3.08
N SER A 81 -5.94 0.93 -3.26
CA SER A 81 -6.94 -0.10 -3.05
C SER A 81 -6.45 -1.19 -2.12
N ILE A 82 -7.33 -1.61 -1.23
CA ILE A 82 -7.10 -2.70 -0.29
C ILE A 82 -8.18 -3.73 -0.58
N HIS A 83 -7.77 -4.93 -0.97
CA HIS A 83 -8.71 -5.97 -1.35
C HIS A 83 -8.17 -7.37 -1.03
N LYS A 84 -9.06 -8.34 -1.08
CA LYS A 84 -8.71 -9.75 -0.97
C LYS A 84 -8.33 -10.29 -2.34
N TRP A 85 -7.33 -11.12 -2.35
CA TRP A 85 -6.94 -11.91 -3.50
C TRP A 85 -7.26 -13.39 -3.24
N TYR A 86 -6.87 -14.26 -4.15
CA TYR A 86 -7.05 -15.70 -3.96
C TYR A 86 -6.41 -16.16 -2.64
N PHE A 87 -7.03 -17.15 -1.99
CA PHE A 87 -6.58 -17.71 -0.70
C PHE A 87 -6.57 -16.73 0.48
N ASP A 88 -7.49 -15.75 0.50
CA ASP A 88 -7.63 -14.77 1.57
C ASP A 88 -6.38 -13.92 1.83
N GLU A 89 -5.57 -13.71 0.81
CA GLU A 89 -4.48 -12.75 0.87
C GLU A 89 -5.01 -11.33 0.80
N ILE A 90 -4.53 -10.47 1.70
CA ILE A 90 -4.81 -9.04 1.64
C ILE A 90 -3.74 -8.38 0.79
N ILE A 91 -4.20 -7.61 -0.17
CA ILE A 91 -3.35 -6.83 -1.06
C ILE A 91 -3.63 -5.35 -0.86
N VAL A 92 -2.56 -4.59 -0.62
CA VAL A 92 -2.58 -3.12 -0.65
C VAL A 92 -1.77 -2.68 -1.85
N GLU A 93 -2.41 -2.06 -2.80
CA GLU A 93 -1.76 -1.55 -4.00
C GLU A 93 -2.11 -0.08 -4.26
N ALA A 94 -1.17 0.60 -4.89
CA ALA A 94 -1.34 1.98 -5.32
C ALA A 94 -1.25 2.06 -6.85
N ASP A 95 -2.26 2.65 -7.44
CA ASP A 95 -2.26 3.05 -8.84
C ASP A 95 -1.76 4.49 -8.94
N ILE A 96 -0.62 4.66 -9.58
CA ILE A 96 0.01 5.95 -9.76
C ILE A 96 -0.22 6.40 -11.20
N TYR A 97 -0.93 7.50 -11.35
CA TYR A 97 -1.26 8.08 -12.66
C TYR A 97 -0.32 9.22 -12.98
N SER A 98 0.19 9.20 -14.20
CA SER A 98 1.02 10.25 -14.76
C SER A 98 0.62 10.49 -16.22
N ASP A 99 1.23 11.48 -16.86
CA ASP A 99 1.01 11.72 -18.31
C ASP A 99 1.46 10.54 -19.18
N ASP A 100 2.36 9.71 -18.68
CA ASP A 100 2.86 8.51 -19.35
C ASP A 100 1.96 7.28 -19.15
N GLY A 101 0.92 7.37 -18.32
CA GLY A 101 -0.02 6.29 -18.06
C GLY A 101 -0.16 5.92 -16.59
N LYS A 102 -0.57 4.70 -16.35
CA LYS A 102 -0.79 4.14 -15.01
C LYS A 102 0.29 3.13 -14.64
N MET A 103 0.82 3.25 -13.43
CA MET A 103 1.72 2.27 -12.83
C MET A 103 1.10 1.74 -11.55
N THR A 104 0.90 0.43 -11.46
CA THR A 104 0.38 -0.23 -10.26
C THR A 104 1.52 -0.80 -9.45
N ILE A 105 1.56 -0.46 -8.16
CA ILE A 105 2.60 -0.91 -7.24
C ILE A 105 1.95 -1.66 -6.09
N LYS A 106 2.38 -2.88 -5.86
CA LYS A 106 2.00 -3.64 -4.65
C LYS A 106 2.81 -3.17 -3.47
N ILE A 107 2.12 -2.65 -2.46
CA ILE A 107 2.74 -2.19 -1.22
C ILE A 107 2.80 -3.33 -0.21
N ILE A 108 1.73 -4.11 -0.11
CA ILE A 108 1.62 -5.25 0.79
C ILE A 108 0.91 -6.40 0.04
N PRO A 109 1.53 -7.57 -0.08
CA PRO A 109 2.97 -7.81 0.02
C PRO A 109 3.69 -7.21 -1.20
N PRO A 110 4.89 -6.68 -1.04
CA PRO A 110 5.64 -6.16 -2.19
C PRO A 110 6.07 -7.29 -3.11
N ASP A 111 5.99 -7.07 -4.42
CA ASP A 111 6.60 -7.93 -5.42
C ASP A 111 7.98 -7.39 -5.84
N ASP A 112 8.70 -8.10 -6.69
CA ASP A 112 10.06 -7.72 -7.09
C ASP A 112 10.11 -6.36 -7.79
N ILE A 113 9.13 -6.09 -8.65
CA ILE A 113 9.03 -4.81 -9.39
C ILE A 113 8.74 -3.68 -8.43
N SER A 114 7.75 -3.85 -7.58
CA SER A 114 7.37 -2.86 -6.57
C SER A 114 8.53 -2.57 -5.62
N TYR A 115 9.24 -3.59 -5.19
CA TYR A 115 10.40 -3.43 -4.33
C TYR A 115 11.49 -2.59 -4.98
N THR A 116 11.78 -2.82 -6.26
CA THR A 116 12.79 -2.07 -6.99
C THR A 116 12.40 -0.59 -7.10
N ILE A 117 11.13 -0.30 -7.39
CA ILE A 117 10.62 1.07 -7.45
C ILE A 117 10.70 1.74 -6.08
N MET A 118 10.31 1.04 -5.02
CA MET A 118 10.40 1.53 -3.63
C MET A 118 11.84 1.84 -3.22
N TYR A 119 12.78 1.02 -3.62
CA TYR A 119 14.19 1.23 -3.30
C TYR A 119 14.72 2.56 -3.81
N TYR A 120 14.38 2.93 -5.05
CA TYR A 120 14.80 4.20 -5.65
C TYR A 120 14.00 5.42 -5.18
N ASN A 121 12.88 5.20 -4.51
CA ASN A 121 11.94 6.26 -4.10
C ASN A 121 11.52 6.11 -2.64
N LYS A 122 12.46 5.84 -1.75
CA LYS A 122 12.18 5.52 -0.32
C LYS A 122 11.34 6.56 0.39
N GLU A 123 11.67 7.84 0.23
CA GLU A 123 10.94 8.92 0.89
C GLU A 123 9.51 9.03 0.40
N PHE A 124 9.30 8.90 -0.89
CA PHE A 124 7.96 8.87 -1.48
C PHE A 124 7.11 7.76 -0.87
N PHE A 125 7.65 6.54 -0.80
CA PHE A 125 6.89 5.41 -0.25
C PHE A 125 6.68 5.48 1.24
N ALA A 126 7.62 6.00 2.01
CA ALA A 126 7.44 6.26 3.43
C ALA A 126 6.26 7.22 3.67
N ARG A 127 6.19 8.30 2.90
CA ARG A 127 5.08 9.25 2.95
C ARG A 127 3.76 8.64 2.47
N LEU A 128 3.79 7.84 1.42
CA LEU A 128 2.60 7.14 0.92
C LEU A 128 2.00 6.22 1.99
N ILE A 129 2.84 5.48 2.69
CA ILE A 129 2.39 4.61 3.79
C ILE A 129 1.77 5.43 4.92
N GLU A 130 2.37 6.54 5.31
CA GLU A 130 1.81 7.46 6.31
C GLU A 130 0.43 7.98 5.89
N GLU A 131 0.29 8.40 4.64
CA GLU A 131 -0.99 8.88 4.10
C GLU A 131 -2.06 7.78 4.05
N ILE A 132 -1.67 6.56 3.75
CA ILE A 132 -2.57 5.40 3.81
C ILE A 132 -3.06 5.20 5.24
N ILE A 133 -2.16 5.25 6.22
CA ILE A 133 -2.51 5.13 7.63
C ILE A 133 -3.49 6.25 8.05
N ASP A 134 -3.23 7.47 7.66
CA ASP A 134 -4.09 8.62 8.00
C ASP A 134 -5.48 8.48 7.39
N LYS A 135 -5.58 8.04 6.15
CA LYS A 135 -6.86 7.77 5.48
C LYS A 135 -7.65 6.65 6.15
N LEU A 136 -6.98 5.60 6.58
CA LEU A 136 -7.62 4.50 7.31
C LEU A 136 -8.11 4.94 8.69
N LYS A 137 -7.35 5.78 9.39
CA LYS A 137 -7.77 6.40 10.67
C LYS A 137 -8.99 7.29 10.50
N GLU A 138 -9.04 8.11 9.46
CA GLU A 138 -10.22 8.92 9.13
C GLU A 138 -11.46 8.04 8.95
N LYS A 139 -11.31 6.90 8.28
CA LYS A 139 -12.40 5.95 8.09
C LYS A 139 -12.90 5.37 9.42
N ILE A 140 -11.99 5.05 10.35
CA ILE A 140 -12.35 4.58 11.69
C ILE A 140 -13.12 5.66 12.44
N GLU A 141 -12.73 6.91 12.37
CA GLU A 141 -13.43 8.03 13.01
C GLU A 141 -14.86 8.16 12.48
N ILE A 142 -15.05 8.05 11.17
CA ILE A 142 -16.37 8.08 10.54
C ILE A 142 -17.22 6.89 11.01
N GLN A 143 -16.64 5.69 11.07
CA GLN A 143 -17.32 4.50 11.56
C GLN A 143 -17.74 4.64 13.02
N ASN A 144 -16.87 5.18 13.87
CA ASN A 144 -17.15 5.39 15.29
C ASN A 144 -18.27 6.40 15.48
N ALA A 145 -18.28 7.49 14.74
CA ALA A 145 -19.37 8.47 14.76
C ALA A 145 -20.71 7.85 14.33
N THR A 146 -20.68 7.02 13.29
CA THR A 146 -21.86 6.28 12.81
C THR A 146 -22.36 5.31 13.87
N LEU A 147 -21.46 4.58 14.53
CA LEU A 147 -21.83 3.66 15.62
C LEU A 147 -22.50 4.39 16.78
N VAL A 148 -21.99 5.55 17.18
CA VAL A 148 -22.59 6.38 18.23
C VAL A 148 -24.01 6.82 17.84
N PHE A 149 -24.19 7.26 16.61
CA PHE A 149 -25.49 7.66 16.09
C PHE A 149 -26.48 6.47 16.08
N LEU A 150 -26.06 5.33 15.55
CA LEU A 150 -26.90 4.13 15.47
C LEU A 150 -27.30 3.60 16.85
N LYS A 151 -26.39 3.64 17.82
CA LYS A 151 -26.69 3.25 19.21
C LYS A 151 -27.75 4.14 19.82
N LYS A 152 -27.64 5.44 19.63
CA LYS A 152 -28.66 6.40 20.11
C LYS A 152 -30.02 6.17 19.45
N LEU A 153 -30.03 5.94 18.14
CA LEU A 153 -31.25 5.63 17.41
C LEU A 153 -31.90 4.34 17.93
N TYR A 154 -31.11 3.30 18.13
CA TYR A 154 -31.56 2.02 18.66
C TYR A 154 -32.16 2.18 20.07
N GLU A 155 -31.48 2.87 20.97
CA GLU A 155 -31.97 3.17 22.32
C GLU A 155 -33.26 3.97 22.30
N THR A 156 -33.39 4.95 21.43
CA THR A 156 -34.61 5.74 21.26
C THR A 156 -35.77 4.89 20.79
N LEU A 157 -35.56 4.02 19.80
CA LEU A 157 -36.58 3.12 19.30
C LEU A 157 -37.04 2.11 20.37
N LEU A 158 -36.12 1.59 21.16
CA LEU A 158 -36.46 0.72 22.28
C LEU A 158 -37.29 1.43 23.36
N ALA A 159 -36.94 2.68 23.68
CA ALA A 159 -37.68 3.47 24.65
C ALA A 159 -39.09 3.81 24.18
N GLU A 160 -39.31 4.00 22.88
CA GLU A 160 -40.63 4.23 22.28
C GLU A 160 -41.49 2.96 22.25
N GLU A 161 -40.90 1.79 22.09
CA GLU A 161 -41.62 0.51 22.06
C GLU A 161 -42.06 0.04 23.45
N ILE A 162 -41.23 0.24 24.48
CA ILE A 162 -41.50 -0.27 25.84
C ILE A 162 -42.74 0.34 26.47
N PRO A 163 -43.04 1.66 26.39
CA PRO A 163 -44.25 2.23 26.99
C PRO A 163 -45.54 1.69 26.40
N ASP A 164 -45.55 1.32 25.14
CA ASP A 164 -46.77 0.84 24.47
C ASP A 164 -47.11 -0.62 24.80
N LYS A 165 -46.21 -1.34 25.45
CA LYS A 165 -46.36 -2.74 25.84
C LYS A 165 -46.80 -2.92 27.31
N ILE A 166 -46.81 -1.87 28.02
CA ILE A 166 -47.27 -1.86 29.42
C ILE A 166 -48.72 -1.38 29.49
#